data_e155ae3449697a6cc2821d9152a5cf91
#
_entry.id   e155ae3449697a6cc2821d9152a5cf91
#
_cell.length_a   1.000
_cell.length_b   1.000
_cell.length_c   1.000
_cell.angle_alpha   90.00
_cell.angle_beta   90.00
_cell.angle_gamma   90.00
#
_symmetry.space_group_name_H-M   'P 1'
#
loop_
_entity.id
_entity.type
_entity.pdbx_description
1 polymer ?
#
loop_
_entity_poly.entity_id
_entity_poly.type
_entity_poly.pdbx_seq_one_letter_code
_entity_poly.pdbx_strand_id
1 'polypeptide(L)'
;MARSAILNVMVQAAMKAGRSLSRDFGEVQNLQVSLKGPGDYVSQADRKAEEIIYTELSRARPGYAFLMEERGAVSGEDDQHRWIVDPLDGTTNFLHGLPMFAISIALERQGQIVAGVIYNPAMDELYTAERGGGAFMNDRRLRVAGRTKLTDCVIGTGIPHLGHGHHGQFLVELRNVMGEASGVRRIGAAALDLAYVAAGRLDGFWEEGLSAWDIAAGLLLIREAGGFVSDKKGGQDFFESGSVVAGNETIQRVLLKTLQKPIAAR
;
A
#
# COMPACT_ATOMS: atom_id res chain seq x y z
N MET A 1 18.89 9.84 10.10
CA MET A 1 19.36 10.53 8.86
C MET A 1 18.41 11.69 8.61
N ALA A 2 18.88 12.85 8.17
CA ALA A 2 17.95 13.94 7.85
C ALA A 2 17.14 13.57 6.60
N ARG A 3 15.83 13.72 6.66
CA ARG A 3 14.93 13.52 5.50
C ARG A 3 15.22 14.61 4.46
N SER A 4 15.09 14.28 3.18
CA SER A 4 15.16 15.28 2.11
C SER A 4 14.03 16.31 2.21
N ALA A 5 14.18 17.43 1.51
CA ALA A 5 13.14 18.45 1.47
C ALA A 5 11.83 17.91 0.88
N ILE A 6 11.91 17.01 -0.12
CA ILE A 6 10.73 16.42 -0.75
C ILE A 6 10.03 15.46 0.21
N LEU A 7 10.77 14.61 0.89
CA LEU A 7 10.20 13.67 1.86
C LEU A 7 9.56 14.40 3.05
N ASN A 8 10.14 15.52 3.49
CA ASN A 8 9.53 16.36 4.53
C ASN A 8 8.17 16.94 4.10
N VAL A 9 8.05 17.37 2.84
CA VAL A 9 6.77 17.87 2.28
C VAL A 9 5.73 16.75 2.31
N MET A 10 6.08 15.54 1.83
CA MET A 10 5.18 14.39 1.84
C MET A 10 4.72 14.02 3.26
N VAL A 11 5.66 13.96 4.21
CA VAL A 11 5.37 13.67 5.61
C VAL A 11 4.44 14.72 6.22
N GLN A 12 4.67 16.01 5.96
CA GLN A 12 3.80 17.09 6.45
C GLN A 12 2.39 16.97 5.88
N ALA A 13 2.25 16.68 4.59
CA ALA A 13 0.95 16.45 3.95
C ALA A 13 0.22 15.25 4.58
N ALA A 14 0.90 14.10 4.71
CA ALA A 14 0.35 12.90 5.33
C ALA A 14 -0.08 13.14 6.78
N MET A 15 0.77 13.77 7.61
CA MET A 15 0.44 14.04 9.00
C MET A 15 -0.70 15.06 9.16
N LYS A 16 -0.82 16.04 8.25
CA LYS A 16 -1.91 17.01 8.27
C LYS A 16 -3.25 16.35 7.92
N ALA A 17 -3.28 15.51 6.89
CA ALA A 17 -4.45 14.72 6.53
C ALA A 17 -4.78 13.69 7.62
N GLY A 18 -3.77 13.02 8.18
CA GLY A 18 -3.93 12.05 9.26
C GLY A 18 -4.59 12.62 10.51
N ARG A 19 -4.27 13.86 10.89
CA ARG A 19 -4.99 14.53 12.00
C ARG A 19 -6.49 14.71 11.71
N SER A 20 -6.86 14.95 10.45
CA SER A 20 -8.27 14.99 10.06
C SER A 20 -8.90 13.60 10.16
N LEU A 21 -8.23 12.57 9.61
CA LEU A 21 -8.72 11.19 9.66
C LEU A 21 -8.84 10.68 11.10
N SER A 22 -7.86 10.95 11.99
CA SER A 22 -7.95 10.53 13.41
C SER A 22 -9.17 11.12 14.13
N ARG A 23 -9.51 12.39 13.86
CA ARG A 23 -10.71 13.00 14.41
C ARG A 23 -11.96 12.35 13.85
N ASP A 24 -12.02 12.20 12.52
CA ASP A 24 -13.19 11.65 11.84
C ASP A 24 -13.37 10.15 12.18
N PHE A 25 -12.28 9.39 12.44
CA PHE A 25 -12.30 8.01 12.93
C PHE A 25 -12.96 7.86 14.31
N GLY A 26 -12.80 8.84 15.18
CA GLY A 26 -13.51 8.87 16.47
C GLY A 26 -15.03 9.09 16.36
N GLU A 27 -15.51 9.54 15.20
CA GLU A 27 -16.91 9.89 14.94
C GLU A 27 -17.50 9.12 13.76
N VAL A 28 -16.98 7.91 13.47
CA VAL A 28 -17.32 7.12 12.26
C VAL A 28 -18.83 6.96 12.06
N GLN A 29 -19.62 6.82 13.13
CA GLN A 29 -21.07 6.66 13.07
C GLN A 29 -21.80 7.86 12.43
N ASN A 30 -21.17 9.04 12.41
CA ASN A 30 -21.72 10.28 11.88
C ASN A 30 -21.25 10.58 10.46
N LEU A 31 -20.39 9.75 9.87
CA LEU A 31 -19.87 9.98 8.54
C LEU A 31 -20.92 9.70 7.46
N GLN A 32 -21.01 10.62 6.51
CA GLN A 32 -21.76 10.38 5.28
C GLN A 32 -20.98 9.47 4.36
N VAL A 33 -21.59 8.36 3.95
CA VAL A 33 -21.00 7.32 3.13
C VAL A 33 -21.75 7.21 1.82
N SER A 34 -21.04 7.05 0.73
CA SER A 34 -21.61 6.72 -0.58
C SER A 34 -20.89 5.52 -1.18
N LEU A 35 -21.46 4.94 -2.25
CA LEU A 35 -20.85 3.85 -2.99
C LEU A 35 -20.24 4.39 -4.28
N LYS A 36 -18.99 4.04 -4.59
CA LYS A 36 -18.36 4.22 -5.90
C LYS A 36 -18.80 3.12 -6.88
N GLY A 37 -19.04 1.92 -6.34
CA GLY A 37 -19.45 0.71 -7.06
C GLY A 37 -19.84 -0.40 -6.10
N PRO A 38 -20.12 -1.64 -6.57
CA PRO A 38 -20.47 -2.74 -5.71
C PRO A 38 -19.37 -3.05 -4.69
N GLY A 39 -19.64 -2.81 -3.39
CA GLY A 39 -18.70 -3.06 -2.30
C GLY A 39 -17.58 -2.05 -2.14
N ASP A 40 -17.59 -0.95 -2.92
CA ASP A 40 -16.59 0.11 -2.86
C ASP A 40 -17.19 1.39 -2.25
N TYR A 41 -16.68 1.79 -1.10
CA TYR A 41 -17.21 2.89 -0.31
C TYR A 41 -16.29 4.10 -0.38
N VAL A 42 -16.88 5.27 -0.41
CA VAL A 42 -16.20 6.55 -0.23
C VAL A 42 -16.86 7.33 0.88
N SER A 43 -16.07 7.93 1.75
CA SER A 43 -16.54 8.77 2.83
C SER A 43 -16.21 10.25 2.58
N GLN A 44 -16.83 11.15 3.33
CA GLN A 44 -16.37 12.54 3.35
C GLN A 44 -14.94 12.67 3.87
N ALA A 45 -14.50 11.71 4.71
CA ALA A 45 -13.15 11.68 5.25
C ALA A 45 -12.10 11.48 4.15
N ASP A 46 -12.35 10.58 3.16
CA ASP A 46 -11.49 10.37 1.99
C ASP A 46 -11.27 11.68 1.22
N ARG A 47 -12.36 12.28 0.78
CA ARG A 47 -12.31 13.51 -0.03
C ARG A 47 -11.63 14.67 0.70
N LYS A 48 -11.87 14.80 1.99
CA LYS A 48 -11.27 15.82 2.82
C LYS A 48 -9.77 15.59 3.03
N ALA A 49 -9.37 14.33 3.24
CA ALA A 49 -7.97 13.94 3.34
C ALA A 49 -7.24 14.21 2.01
N GLU A 50 -7.85 13.83 0.88
CA GLU A 50 -7.29 14.09 -0.44
C GLU A 50 -7.12 15.59 -0.72
N GLU A 51 -8.12 16.41 -0.39
CA GLU A 51 -8.04 17.88 -0.55
C GLU A 51 -6.87 18.48 0.25
N ILE A 52 -6.68 18.02 1.48
CA ILE A 52 -5.56 18.46 2.32
C ILE A 52 -4.23 18.08 1.68
N ILE A 53 -4.07 16.83 1.23
CA ILE A 53 -2.84 16.33 0.61
C ILE A 53 -2.56 17.10 -0.69
N TYR A 54 -3.57 17.21 -1.55
CA TYR A 54 -3.47 17.95 -2.81
C TYR A 54 -3.01 19.40 -2.60
N THR A 55 -3.63 20.10 -1.65
CA THR A 55 -3.30 21.50 -1.34
C THR A 55 -1.84 21.65 -0.86
N GLU A 56 -1.39 20.77 0.04
CA GLU A 56 -0.02 20.85 0.59
C GLU A 56 1.03 20.53 -0.48
N LEU A 57 0.80 19.47 -1.27
CA LEU A 57 1.74 19.04 -2.31
C LEU A 57 1.79 20.04 -3.48
N SER A 58 0.64 20.54 -3.94
CA SER A 58 0.57 21.55 -5.01
C SER A 58 1.26 22.85 -4.61
N ARG A 59 1.07 23.30 -3.36
CA ARG A 59 1.75 24.50 -2.87
C ARG A 59 3.26 24.33 -2.82
N ALA A 60 3.74 23.13 -2.41
CA ALA A 60 5.17 22.86 -2.29
C ALA A 60 5.85 22.62 -3.64
N ARG A 61 5.13 22.07 -4.61
CA ARG A 61 5.63 21.75 -5.97
C ARG A 61 4.56 22.08 -7.00
N PRO A 62 4.37 23.36 -7.32
CA PRO A 62 3.50 23.77 -8.41
C PRO A 62 3.97 23.14 -9.72
N GLY A 63 3.05 22.68 -10.52
CA GLY A 63 3.36 22.09 -11.82
C GLY A 63 3.53 20.56 -11.83
N TYR A 64 3.71 19.88 -10.70
CA TYR A 64 3.73 18.42 -10.69
C TYR A 64 2.33 17.86 -10.99
N ALA A 65 2.27 16.78 -11.79
CA ALA A 65 1.05 16.04 -12.05
C ALA A 65 0.60 15.23 -10.82
N PHE A 66 -0.66 14.78 -10.83
CA PHE A 66 -1.21 13.91 -9.80
C PHE A 66 -1.94 12.72 -10.43
N LEU A 67 -1.88 11.59 -9.74
CA LEU A 67 -2.75 10.43 -9.89
C LEU A 67 -3.30 10.12 -8.50
N MET A 68 -4.60 10.34 -8.31
CA MET A 68 -5.26 10.25 -7.01
C MET A 68 -6.49 9.36 -7.09
N GLU A 69 -6.85 8.74 -5.99
CA GLU A 69 -7.96 7.79 -5.95
C GLU A 69 -9.30 8.49 -6.22
N GLU A 70 -9.58 9.62 -5.54
CA GLU A 70 -10.87 10.28 -5.59
C GLU A 70 -11.03 11.23 -6.79
N ARG A 71 -9.98 12.00 -7.09
CA ARG A 71 -9.97 12.98 -8.23
C ARG A 71 -9.55 12.36 -9.55
N GLY A 72 -8.87 11.23 -9.52
CA GLY A 72 -8.22 10.67 -10.70
C GLY A 72 -6.95 11.42 -11.10
N ALA A 73 -6.68 11.47 -12.40
CA ALA A 73 -5.50 12.12 -12.95
C ALA A 73 -5.69 13.63 -13.07
N VAL A 74 -4.71 14.39 -12.58
CA VAL A 74 -4.62 15.85 -12.76
C VAL A 74 -3.31 16.17 -13.47
N SER A 75 -3.38 16.81 -14.63
CA SER A 75 -2.22 17.21 -15.42
C SER A 75 -1.42 18.29 -14.72
N GLY A 76 -0.10 18.23 -14.83
CA GLY A 76 0.83 19.27 -14.42
C GLY A 76 1.54 19.92 -15.60
N GLU A 77 2.30 20.98 -15.33
CA GLU A 77 3.19 21.61 -16.31
C GLU A 77 4.54 20.88 -16.42
N ASP A 78 4.92 20.13 -15.36
CA ASP A 78 6.11 19.30 -15.29
C ASP A 78 5.75 17.88 -15.76
N ASP A 79 6.31 17.45 -16.87
CA ASP A 79 6.07 16.14 -17.48
C ASP A 79 6.90 14.99 -16.84
N GLN A 80 7.80 15.33 -15.92
CA GLN A 80 8.71 14.37 -15.30
C GLN A 80 8.26 13.87 -13.94
N HIS A 81 7.46 14.65 -13.22
CA HIS A 81 7.07 14.34 -11.83
C HIS A 81 5.57 14.16 -11.68
N ARG A 82 5.20 13.13 -10.96
CA ARG A 82 3.80 12.84 -10.63
C ARG A 82 3.67 12.35 -9.19
N TRP A 83 2.78 12.98 -8.45
CA TRP A 83 2.32 12.46 -7.17
C TRP A 83 1.32 11.33 -7.40
N ILE A 84 1.45 10.23 -6.66
CA ILE A 84 0.49 9.13 -6.64
C ILE A 84 -0.03 9.04 -5.21
N VAL A 85 -1.35 9.17 -5.02
CA VAL A 85 -1.94 9.38 -3.70
C VAL A 85 -3.18 8.52 -3.52
N ASP A 86 -3.17 7.79 -2.41
CA ASP A 86 -4.36 7.24 -1.77
C ASP A 86 -4.59 7.99 -0.46
N PRO A 87 -5.69 8.73 -0.33
CA PRO A 87 -5.98 9.49 0.88
C PRO A 87 -6.38 8.63 2.07
N LEU A 88 -6.94 7.43 1.83
CA LEU A 88 -7.43 6.53 2.86
C LEU A 88 -7.52 5.07 2.36
N ASP A 89 -6.38 4.40 2.20
CA ASP A 89 -6.36 2.96 1.98
C ASP A 89 -6.99 2.22 3.17
N GLY A 90 -7.93 1.33 2.90
CA GLY A 90 -8.70 0.63 3.93
C GLY A 90 -9.96 1.37 4.39
N THR A 91 -10.66 2.07 3.49
CA THR A 91 -11.91 2.79 3.75
C THR A 91 -12.95 1.93 4.48
N THR A 92 -13.10 0.66 4.09
CA THR A 92 -14.01 -0.28 4.79
C THR A 92 -13.61 -0.46 6.26
N ASN A 93 -12.32 -0.65 6.54
CA ASN A 93 -11.82 -0.73 7.92
C ASN A 93 -12.13 0.54 8.71
N PHE A 94 -11.83 1.69 8.10
CA PHE A 94 -12.09 2.99 8.68
C PHE A 94 -13.57 3.15 9.07
N LEU A 95 -14.49 2.85 8.14
CA LEU A 95 -15.94 2.94 8.35
C LEU A 95 -16.48 1.97 9.41
N HIS A 96 -15.77 0.88 9.67
CA HIS A 96 -16.11 -0.08 10.72
C HIS A 96 -15.35 0.11 12.03
N GLY A 97 -14.60 1.21 12.18
CA GLY A 97 -13.84 1.49 13.41
C GLY A 97 -12.63 0.56 13.62
N LEU A 98 -12.14 -0.08 12.56
CA LEU A 98 -10.94 -0.91 12.60
C LEU A 98 -9.70 -0.04 12.33
N PRO A 99 -8.67 -0.03 13.20
CA PRO A 99 -7.54 0.89 13.10
C PRO A 99 -6.50 0.49 12.03
N MET A 100 -6.93 -0.25 11.00
CA MET A 100 -6.10 -0.76 9.91
C MET A 100 -6.41 0.00 8.62
N PHE A 101 -5.98 1.25 8.56
CA PHE A 101 -6.09 2.12 7.41
C PHE A 101 -4.88 3.05 7.33
N ALA A 102 -4.57 3.57 6.15
CA ALA A 102 -3.41 4.43 5.97
C ALA A 102 -3.60 5.47 4.86
N ILE A 103 -2.83 6.53 4.93
CA ILE A 103 -2.54 7.44 3.81
C ILE A 103 -1.33 6.89 3.08
N SER A 104 -1.40 6.80 1.75
CA SER A 104 -0.28 6.42 0.88
C SER A 104 0.04 7.57 -0.07
N ILE A 105 1.29 8.03 -0.07
CA ILE A 105 1.79 9.08 -0.97
C ILE A 105 3.10 8.60 -1.59
N ALA A 106 3.17 8.60 -2.92
CA ALA A 106 4.41 8.34 -3.64
C ALA A 106 4.75 9.50 -4.57
N LEU A 107 6.04 9.71 -4.81
CA LEU A 107 6.55 10.55 -5.88
C LEU A 107 7.16 9.67 -6.96
N GLU A 108 6.60 9.75 -8.13
CA GLU A 108 7.17 9.22 -9.35
C GLU A 108 7.97 10.29 -10.07
N ARG A 109 9.16 9.92 -10.57
CA ARG A 109 9.98 10.74 -11.46
C ARG A 109 10.42 9.92 -12.66
N GLN A 110 10.03 10.34 -13.86
CA GLN A 110 10.37 9.65 -15.12
C GLN A 110 10.03 8.14 -15.09
N GLY A 111 8.81 7.80 -14.64
CA GLY A 111 8.33 6.42 -14.55
C GLY A 111 8.92 5.61 -13.38
N GLN A 112 9.68 6.23 -12.46
CA GLN A 112 10.29 5.55 -11.33
C GLN A 112 9.83 6.15 -10.01
N ILE A 113 9.38 5.32 -9.09
CA ILE A 113 9.07 5.76 -7.72
C ILE A 113 10.37 6.11 -7.00
N VAL A 114 10.49 7.37 -6.56
CA VAL A 114 11.71 7.91 -5.93
C VAL A 114 11.54 8.26 -4.46
N ALA A 115 10.30 8.51 -4.01
CA ALA A 115 9.99 8.71 -2.58
C ALA A 115 8.62 8.09 -2.27
N GLY A 116 8.44 7.62 -1.04
CA GLY A 116 7.20 7.02 -0.57
C GLY A 116 6.96 7.30 0.90
N VAL A 117 5.71 7.56 1.25
CA VAL A 117 5.21 7.73 2.61
C VAL A 117 3.94 6.91 2.77
N ILE A 118 3.87 6.10 3.82
CA ILE A 118 2.65 5.45 4.30
C ILE A 118 2.47 5.85 5.76
N TYR A 119 1.30 6.36 6.12
CA TYR A 119 1.02 6.80 7.47
C TYR A 119 -0.29 6.22 7.99
N ASN A 120 -0.21 5.40 9.04
CA ASN A 120 -1.37 4.96 9.82
C ASN A 120 -1.58 5.93 10.98
N PRO A 121 -2.57 6.83 10.93
CA PRO A 121 -2.77 7.81 11.98
C PRO A 121 -3.42 7.25 13.24
N ALA A 122 -4.07 6.09 13.18
CA ALA A 122 -4.68 5.45 14.35
C ALA A 122 -3.61 4.78 15.26
N MET A 123 -2.51 4.32 14.66
CA MET A 123 -1.41 3.67 15.38
C MET A 123 -0.17 4.57 15.50
N ASP A 124 -0.20 5.78 14.93
CA ASP A 124 0.93 6.71 14.83
C ASP A 124 2.18 6.06 14.22
N GLU A 125 1.98 5.27 13.16
CA GLU A 125 3.04 4.59 12.43
C GLU A 125 3.31 5.30 11.10
N LEU A 126 4.45 5.99 11.02
CA LEU A 126 4.90 6.70 9.83
C LEU A 126 6.02 5.92 9.15
N TYR A 127 5.73 5.38 7.97
CA TYR A 127 6.68 4.68 7.12
C TYR A 127 7.16 5.61 6.00
N THR A 128 8.47 5.68 5.80
CA THR A 128 9.09 6.56 4.79
C THR A 128 10.19 5.84 4.06
N ALA A 129 10.31 6.08 2.76
CA ALA A 129 11.44 5.63 1.96
C ALA A 129 11.81 6.68 0.91
N GLU A 130 13.10 6.71 0.60
CA GLU A 130 13.67 7.47 -0.51
C GLU A 130 14.63 6.56 -1.26
N ARG A 131 14.60 6.58 -2.59
CA ARG A 131 15.43 5.70 -3.42
C ARG A 131 16.92 5.88 -3.09
N GLY A 132 17.57 4.77 -2.70
CA GLY A 132 18.95 4.74 -2.23
C GLY A 132 19.16 5.27 -0.81
N GLY A 133 18.09 5.72 -0.13
CA GLY A 133 18.14 6.26 1.24
C GLY A 133 17.81 5.24 2.31
N GLY A 134 17.14 4.14 1.95
CA GLY A 134 16.60 3.15 2.87
C GLY A 134 15.16 3.45 3.28
N ALA A 135 14.55 2.49 3.97
CA ALA A 135 13.20 2.59 4.52
C ALA A 135 13.24 2.77 6.04
N PHE A 136 12.27 3.53 6.59
CA PHE A 136 12.21 3.86 8.02
C PHE A 136 10.76 3.81 8.52
N MET A 137 10.57 3.44 9.78
CA MET A 137 9.32 3.61 10.53
C MET A 137 9.61 4.44 11.77
N ASN A 138 8.94 5.59 11.93
CA ASN A 138 9.16 6.52 13.05
C ASN A 138 10.67 6.75 13.29
N ASP A 139 11.40 7.05 12.20
CA ASP A 139 12.87 7.28 12.15
C ASP A 139 13.75 6.05 12.46
N ARG A 140 13.17 4.87 12.71
CA ARG A 140 13.90 3.61 12.88
C ARG A 140 14.04 2.91 11.54
N ARG A 141 15.28 2.56 11.16
CA ARG A 141 15.55 1.89 9.89
C ARG A 141 14.86 0.52 9.83
N LEU A 142 14.22 0.24 8.71
CA LEU A 142 13.52 -1.00 8.43
C LEU A 142 14.42 -2.02 7.71
N ARG A 143 14.07 -3.28 7.88
CA ARG A 143 14.55 -4.40 7.08
C ARG A 143 13.43 -5.44 6.99
N VAL A 144 13.29 -6.05 5.82
CA VAL A 144 12.39 -7.20 5.63
C VAL A 144 12.79 -8.36 6.53
N ALA A 145 11.85 -9.26 6.81
CA ALA A 145 12.09 -10.44 7.63
C ALA A 145 13.19 -11.33 7.03
N GLY A 146 13.98 -11.96 7.89
CA GLY A 146 15.07 -12.86 7.50
C GLY A 146 14.69 -14.35 7.42
N ARG A 147 13.39 -14.70 7.59
CA ARG A 147 12.92 -16.09 7.49
C ARG A 147 13.04 -16.59 6.07
N THR A 148 13.43 -17.86 5.88
CA THR A 148 13.67 -18.44 4.55
C THR A 148 12.80 -19.66 4.25
N LYS A 149 12.07 -20.16 5.26
CA LYS A 149 11.15 -21.29 5.11
C LYS A 149 9.72 -20.78 5.23
N LEU A 150 8.87 -21.09 4.25
CA LEU A 150 7.49 -20.65 4.25
C LEU A 150 6.71 -21.15 5.47
N THR A 151 7.05 -22.32 5.98
CA THR A 151 6.48 -22.91 7.22
C THR A 151 6.66 -22.07 8.47
N ASP A 152 7.61 -21.13 8.47
CA ASP A 152 7.90 -20.25 9.59
C ASP A 152 7.32 -18.82 9.35
N CYS A 153 6.63 -18.62 8.21
CA CYS A 153 6.23 -17.32 7.72
C CYS A 153 4.76 -17.01 7.96
N VAL A 154 4.49 -15.75 8.24
CA VAL A 154 3.16 -15.15 8.20
C VAL A 154 3.04 -14.31 6.93
N ILE A 155 2.05 -14.65 6.09
CA ILE A 155 1.86 -14.05 4.77
C ILE A 155 0.61 -13.18 4.79
N GLY A 156 0.73 -11.93 4.30
CA GLY A 156 -0.40 -11.03 4.07
C GLY A 156 -1.07 -11.27 2.73
N THR A 157 -2.37 -10.94 2.63
CA THR A 157 -3.11 -10.99 1.36
C THR A 157 -4.34 -10.11 1.41
N GLY A 158 -4.80 -9.64 0.24
CA GLY A 158 -6.17 -9.15 0.07
C GLY A 158 -7.11 -10.30 -0.28
N ILE A 159 -8.38 -10.14 0.06
CA ILE A 159 -9.42 -11.10 -0.28
C ILE A 159 -10.37 -10.44 -1.27
N PRO A 160 -10.58 -11.01 -2.47
CA PRO A 160 -11.58 -10.53 -3.40
C PRO A 160 -12.96 -10.44 -2.73
N HIS A 161 -13.66 -9.36 -2.99
CA HIS A 161 -14.97 -9.10 -2.42
C HIS A 161 -16.00 -8.73 -3.49
N LEU A 162 -17.20 -8.34 -3.10
CA LEU A 162 -18.30 -8.07 -4.00
C LEU A 162 -17.91 -7.09 -5.13
N GLY A 163 -17.95 -7.56 -6.38
CA GLY A 163 -17.60 -6.77 -7.55
C GLY A 163 -16.10 -6.70 -7.90
N HIS A 164 -15.22 -7.29 -7.09
CA HIS A 164 -13.77 -7.21 -7.25
C HIS A 164 -13.10 -8.59 -7.31
N GLY A 165 -12.17 -8.77 -8.25
CA GLY A 165 -11.25 -9.89 -8.36
C GLY A 165 -11.89 -11.23 -8.79
N HIS A 166 -11.05 -12.27 -8.81
CA HIS A 166 -11.40 -13.63 -9.23
C HIS A 166 -11.45 -14.57 -8.04
N HIS A 167 -12.63 -14.75 -7.42
CA HIS A 167 -12.82 -15.54 -6.20
C HIS A 167 -12.30 -16.97 -6.35
N GLY A 168 -12.61 -17.65 -7.46
CA GLY A 168 -12.19 -19.04 -7.69
C GLY A 168 -10.66 -19.19 -7.71
N GLN A 169 -9.98 -18.34 -8.44
CA GLN A 169 -8.51 -18.35 -8.52
C GLN A 169 -7.89 -18.03 -7.16
N PHE A 170 -8.38 -17.02 -6.47
CA PHE A 170 -7.92 -16.65 -5.13
C PHE A 170 -8.03 -17.82 -4.13
N LEU A 171 -9.15 -18.56 -4.14
CA LEU A 171 -9.33 -19.71 -3.24
C LEU A 171 -8.32 -20.83 -3.50
N VAL A 172 -7.91 -21.03 -4.76
CA VAL A 172 -6.82 -21.96 -5.10
C VAL A 172 -5.50 -21.51 -4.52
N GLU A 173 -5.16 -20.24 -4.72
CA GLU A 173 -3.93 -19.63 -4.20
C GLU A 173 -3.88 -19.65 -2.67
N LEU A 174 -4.97 -19.23 -2.04
CA LEU A 174 -5.09 -19.25 -0.59
C LEU A 174 -4.88 -20.66 -0.02
N ARG A 175 -5.53 -21.67 -0.64
CA ARG A 175 -5.33 -23.08 -0.25
C ARG A 175 -3.88 -23.52 -0.35
N ASN A 176 -3.21 -23.16 -1.44
CA ASN A 176 -1.80 -23.51 -1.65
C ASN A 176 -0.90 -22.87 -0.59
N VAL A 177 -1.11 -21.57 -0.31
CA VAL A 177 -0.33 -20.84 0.70
C VAL A 177 -0.64 -21.35 2.11
N MET A 178 -1.91 -21.56 2.47
CA MET A 178 -2.32 -22.13 3.77
C MET A 178 -1.71 -23.51 4.05
N GLY A 179 -1.46 -24.29 3.00
CA GLY A 179 -0.84 -25.62 3.14
C GLY A 179 0.65 -25.57 3.45
N GLU A 180 1.30 -24.42 3.30
CA GLU A 180 2.76 -24.29 3.41
C GLU A 180 3.21 -23.20 4.39
N ALA A 181 2.39 -22.19 4.68
CA ALA A 181 2.73 -21.07 5.56
C ALA A 181 2.27 -21.32 7.01
N SER A 182 2.96 -20.71 7.97
CA SER A 182 2.57 -20.72 9.39
C SER A 182 1.23 -20.00 9.63
N GLY A 183 0.87 -19.06 8.78
CA GLY A 183 -0.42 -18.39 8.83
C GLY A 183 -0.60 -17.34 7.76
N VAL A 184 -1.87 -17.01 7.49
CA VAL A 184 -2.25 -15.97 6.54
C VAL A 184 -2.99 -14.86 7.29
N ARG A 185 -2.78 -13.61 6.88
CA ARG A 185 -3.46 -12.43 7.42
C ARG A 185 -4.11 -11.65 6.30
N ARG A 186 -5.32 -11.15 6.56
CA ARG A 186 -6.04 -10.17 5.73
C ARG A 186 -6.19 -8.89 6.53
N ILE A 187 -5.32 -7.92 6.28
CA ILE A 187 -5.34 -6.62 6.99
C ILE A 187 -6.43 -5.72 6.40
N GLY A 188 -6.55 -5.70 5.07
CA GLY A 188 -7.59 -4.96 4.37
C GLY A 188 -7.21 -3.51 4.07
N ALA A 189 -5.90 -3.27 4.01
CA ALA A 189 -5.26 -2.04 3.57
C ALA A 189 -3.93 -2.43 2.94
N ALA A 190 -3.86 -2.46 1.61
CA ALA A 190 -2.71 -2.98 0.86
C ALA A 190 -1.43 -2.19 1.15
N ALA A 191 -1.54 -0.87 1.32
CA ALA A 191 -0.40 -0.04 1.71
C ALA A 191 0.18 -0.47 3.06
N LEU A 192 -0.66 -0.82 4.05
CA LEU A 192 -0.20 -1.32 5.34
C LEU A 192 0.41 -2.71 5.23
N ASP A 193 -0.19 -3.62 4.45
CA ASP A 193 0.37 -4.94 4.21
C ASP A 193 1.81 -4.83 3.66
N LEU A 194 2.03 -3.97 2.66
CA LEU A 194 3.35 -3.71 2.07
C LEU A 194 4.31 -3.04 3.08
N ALA A 195 3.84 -2.08 3.87
CA ALA A 195 4.63 -1.48 4.94
C ALA A 195 5.03 -2.51 6.01
N TYR A 196 4.17 -3.46 6.32
CA TYR A 196 4.46 -4.53 7.28
C TYR A 196 5.44 -5.56 6.72
N VAL A 197 5.43 -5.83 5.41
CA VAL A 197 6.50 -6.60 4.78
C VAL A 197 7.83 -5.86 4.88
N ALA A 198 7.87 -4.56 4.57
CA ALA A 198 9.08 -3.74 4.68
C ALA A 198 9.62 -3.70 6.12
N ALA A 199 8.73 -3.75 7.13
CA ALA A 199 9.08 -3.76 8.55
C ALA A 199 9.41 -5.16 9.12
N GLY A 200 9.29 -6.22 8.30
CA GLY A 200 9.51 -7.61 8.74
C GLY A 200 8.44 -8.14 9.69
N ARG A 201 7.28 -7.48 9.79
CA ARG A 201 6.10 -7.95 10.55
C ARG A 201 5.34 -9.03 9.79
N LEU A 202 5.26 -8.91 8.46
CA LEU A 202 4.88 -9.95 7.52
C LEU A 202 6.13 -10.42 6.77
N ASP A 203 6.18 -11.69 6.45
CA ASP A 203 7.29 -12.31 5.73
C ASP A 203 7.12 -12.20 4.22
N GLY A 204 5.88 -12.11 3.77
CA GLY A 204 5.51 -11.93 2.39
C GLY A 204 4.08 -11.43 2.25
N PHE A 205 3.72 -11.08 1.02
CA PHE A 205 2.41 -10.58 0.67
C PHE A 205 2.09 -10.94 -0.79
N TRP A 206 0.81 -11.22 -1.08
CA TRP A 206 0.31 -11.26 -2.45
C TRP A 206 -1.10 -10.70 -2.52
N GLU A 207 -1.39 -9.98 -3.58
CA GLU A 207 -2.72 -9.48 -3.89
C GLU A 207 -2.85 -9.16 -5.39
N GLU A 208 -4.08 -9.19 -5.91
CA GLU A 208 -4.46 -8.78 -7.25
C GLU A 208 -5.58 -7.73 -7.20
N GLY A 209 -5.71 -6.98 -8.29
CA GLY A 209 -6.75 -5.96 -8.44
C GLY A 209 -6.41 -4.64 -7.75
N LEU A 210 -5.13 -4.41 -7.49
CA LEU A 210 -4.63 -3.19 -6.86
C LEU A 210 -4.42 -2.06 -7.88
N SER A 211 -4.68 -0.85 -7.46
CA SER A 211 -4.40 0.37 -8.20
C SER A 211 -2.98 0.90 -7.90
N ALA A 212 -2.51 1.83 -8.74
CA ALA A 212 -1.18 2.40 -8.55
C ALA A 212 -1.02 3.11 -7.18
N TRP A 213 -2.05 3.75 -6.68
CA TRP A 213 -2.03 4.47 -5.41
C TRP A 213 -1.94 3.55 -4.19
N ASP A 214 -2.51 2.34 -4.26
CA ASP A 214 -2.41 1.32 -3.19
C ASP A 214 -0.97 0.84 -2.99
N ILE A 215 -0.17 0.78 -4.07
CA ILE A 215 1.08 0.03 -4.09
C ILE A 215 2.34 0.87 -4.26
N ALA A 216 2.28 2.05 -4.90
CA ALA A 216 3.48 2.78 -5.32
C ALA A 216 4.46 3.07 -4.16
N ALA A 217 3.96 3.57 -3.03
CA ALA A 217 4.79 3.84 -1.85
C ALA A 217 5.33 2.55 -1.22
N GLY A 218 4.47 1.52 -1.12
CA GLY A 218 4.82 0.22 -0.53
C GLY A 218 5.90 -0.53 -1.29
N LEU A 219 5.85 -0.50 -2.64
CA LEU A 219 6.89 -1.11 -3.49
C LEU A 219 8.26 -0.51 -3.22
N LEU A 220 8.35 0.81 -3.06
CA LEU A 220 9.61 1.47 -2.72
C LEU A 220 10.06 1.11 -1.30
N LEU A 221 9.17 1.14 -0.31
CA LEU A 221 9.48 0.76 1.07
C LEU A 221 10.10 -0.63 1.15
N ILE A 222 9.52 -1.62 0.47
CA ILE A 222 10.04 -2.99 0.48
C ILE A 222 11.43 -3.06 -0.17
N ARG A 223 11.64 -2.43 -1.32
CA ARG A 223 12.94 -2.40 -2.00
C ARG A 223 14.01 -1.74 -1.13
N GLU A 224 13.71 -0.63 -0.53
CA GLU A 224 14.63 0.12 0.34
C GLU A 224 14.87 -0.57 1.70
N ALA A 225 13.98 -1.48 2.11
CA ALA A 225 14.18 -2.38 3.25
C ALA A 225 14.96 -3.66 2.90
N GLY A 226 15.41 -3.82 1.63
CA GLY A 226 16.15 -4.98 1.14
C GLY A 226 15.27 -6.16 0.74
N GLY A 227 13.99 -5.92 0.47
CA GLY A 227 13.04 -6.89 -0.04
C GLY A 227 12.95 -6.92 -1.56
N PHE A 228 12.20 -7.89 -2.06
CA PHE A 228 11.94 -8.15 -3.47
C PHE A 228 10.45 -8.09 -3.74
N VAL A 229 10.10 -7.55 -4.90
CA VAL A 229 8.73 -7.41 -5.37
C VAL A 229 8.65 -7.80 -6.84
N SER A 230 7.63 -8.52 -7.22
CA SER A 230 7.26 -8.80 -8.61
C SER A 230 5.75 -8.71 -8.78
N ASP A 231 5.30 -8.60 -10.01
CA ASP A 231 3.93 -8.97 -10.36
C ASP A 231 3.76 -10.50 -10.23
N LYS A 232 2.54 -10.98 -10.38
CA LYS A 232 2.21 -12.42 -10.27
C LYS A 232 2.81 -13.29 -11.36
N LYS A 233 3.31 -12.69 -12.46
CA LYS A 233 4.03 -13.38 -13.53
C LYS A 233 5.54 -13.41 -13.29
N GLY A 234 6.02 -12.74 -12.25
CA GLY A 234 7.43 -12.60 -11.92
C GLY A 234 8.13 -11.42 -12.62
N GLY A 235 7.37 -10.54 -13.28
CA GLY A 235 7.81 -9.32 -13.93
C GLY A 235 7.75 -8.09 -12.99
N GLN A 236 7.75 -6.91 -13.61
CA GLN A 236 7.69 -5.62 -12.91
C GLN A 236 6.53 -4.73 -13.39
N ASP A 237 5.53 -5.34 -13.98
CA ASP A 237 4.39 -4.66 -14.57
C ASP A 237 3.26 -4.45 -13.54
N PHE A 238 3.62 -3.83 -12.41
CA PHE A 238 2.74 -3.70 -11.24
C PHE A 238 1.50 -2.86 -11.53
N PHE A 239 1.68 -1.72 -12.20
CA PHE A 239 0.61 -0.72 -12.35
C PHE A 239 -0.42 -1.10 -13.41
N GLU A 240 -0.02 -1.89 -14.43
CA GLU A 240 -0.95 -2.41 -15.43
C GLU A 240 -1.60 -3.71 -14.96
N SER A 241 -0.81 -4.61 -14.34
CA SER A 241 -1.33 -5.91 -13.88
C SER A 241 -2.18 -5.80 -12.60
N GLY A 242 -1.97 -4.75 -11.81
CA GLY A 242 -2.60 -4.60 -10.50
C GLY A 242 -2.25 -5.74 -9.53
N SER A 243 -1.12 -6.43 -9.75
CA SER A 243 -0.75 -7.58 -8.91
C SER A 243 0.61 -7.40 -8.26
N VAL A 244 0.75 -7.89 -7.02
CA VAL A 244 1.99 -7.82 -6.25
C VAL A 244 2.26 -9.13 -5.56
N VAL A 245 3.52 -9.59 -5.61
CA VAL A 245 4.08 -10.67 -4.78
C VAL A 245 5.36 -10.14 -4.15
N ALA A 246 5.42 -10.09 -2.83
CA ALA A 246 6.49 -9.43 -2.07
C ALA A 246 7.04 -10.30 -0.94
N GLY A 247 8.29 -10.03 -0.54
CA GLY A 247 8.96 -10.67 0.59
C GLY A 247 10.47 -10.41 0.55
N ASN A 248 11.25 -11.13 1.34
CA ASN A 248 12.68 -11.23 1.05
C ASN A 248 12.89 -12.08 -0.21
N GLU A 249 14.09 -12.10 -0.77
CA GLU A 249 14.37 -12.79 -2.04
C GLU A 249 13.89 -14.25 -2.07
N THR A 250 14.13 -15.00 -0.99
CA THR A 250 13.77 -16.41 -0.91
C THR A 250 12.27 -16.59 -0.80
N ILE A 251 11.61 -15.85 0.08
CA ILE A 251 10.16 -15.97 0.34
C ILE A 251 9.38 -15.47 -0.87
N GLN A 252 9.74 -14.34 -1.47
CA GLN A 252 9.07 -13.84 -2.67
C GLN A 252 9.08 -14.89 -3.79
N ARG A 253 10.23 -15.50 -4.05
CA ARG A 253 10.37 -16.54 -5.08
C ARG A 253 9.59 -17.82 -4.78
N VAL A 254 9.61 -18.26 -3.52
CA VAL A 254 8.86 -19.46 -3.09
C VAL A 254 7.36 -19.18 -3.14
N LEU A 255 6.92 -18.02 -2.64
CA LEU A 255 5.52 -17.61 -2.65
C LEU A 255 4.99 -17.54 -4.09
N LEU A 256 5.72 -16.90 -5.01
CA LEU A 256 5.35 -16.84 -6.42
C LEU A 256 5.14 -18.25 -7.03
N LYS A 257 6.02 -19.21 -6.73
CA LYS A 257 5.87 -20.60 -7.19
C LYS A 257 4.67 -21.30 -6.54
N THR A 258 4.41 -21.02 -5.27
CA THR A 258 3.28 -21.62 -4.53
C THR A 258 1.94 -21.15 -5.08
N LEU A 259 1.83 -19.85 -5.42
CA LEU A 259 0.64 -19.28 -6.04
C LEU A 259 0.32 -19.91 -7.41
N GLN A 260 1.32 -20.30 -8.16
CA GLN A 260 1.19 -20.90 -9.52
C GLN A 260 0.88 -22.40 -9.50
N LYS A 261 0.87 -23.07 -8.34
CA LYS A 261 0.57 -24.51 -8.27
C LYS A 261 -0.87 -24.79 -8.67
N PRO A 262 -1.10 -25.77 -9.58
CA PRO A 262 -2.45 -26.22 -9.87
C PRO A 262 -3.05 -26.92 -8.64
N ILE A 263 -4.38 -27.03 -8.59
CA ILE A 263 -5.04 -27.88 -7.60
C ILE A 263 -4.61 -29.32 -7.87
N ALA A 264 -3.95 -29.96 -6.91
CA ALA A 264 -3.70 -31.40 -6.99
C ALA A 264 -5.06 -32.10 -7.02
N ALA A 265 -5.34 -32.85 -8.08
CA ALA A 265 -6.47 -33.77 -8.10
C ALA A 265 -6.27 -34.76 -6.93
N ARG A 266 -7.28 -34.86 -6.07
CA ARG A 266 -7.34 -35.90 -5.03
C ARG A 266 -7.83 -37.20 -5.63
#